data_a222d0b2d6a693335299f96fe7850737
#
_entry.id   a222d0b2d6a693335299f96fe7850737
#
_cell.length_a   1.000
_cell.length_b   1.000
_cell.length_c   1.000
_cell.angle_alpha   90.00
_cell.angle_beta   90.00
_cell.angle_gamma   90.00
#
_symmetry.space_group_name_H-M   'P 1'
#
loop_
_entity.id
_entity.type
_entity.pdbx_description
1 polymer ?
#
loop_
_entity_poly.entity_id
_entity_poly.type
_entity_poly.pdbx_seq_one_letter_code
_entity_poly.pdbx_strand_id
1 'polypeptide(L)'
;MENILYPIFLFIFGSCIGSFLNVYRFRYPKSISIIYPGSFCPKCKKKIPWFFNIPIISWFFLKGKCNFCKSNISFQYPLVEFLTAILFTLNIFAISHFSQNYLVNIIGLTFFCSLLIAASLIDLDNLVIPNNLLLFGSISGLIFNLITRKIYFGENFLIIIYKYLILSFIFLVSFEIFNFIISIIIKKEAFGFGDSKYLFMISTWLGIKGALFTFILSIYIGGLISILLILSRLISRKGKIPFGPYLSISAYIIGIIGSDKIAMFFREIYNIRQFFLG
;
A
#
# COMPACT_ATOMS: atom_id res chain seq x y z
N MET A 1 -2.54 -30.39 9.05
CA MET A 1 -2.95 -29.41 10.07
C MET A 1 -2.10 -28.14 10.05
N GLU A 2 -0.79 -28.24 9.80
CA GLU A 2 0.10 -27.05 9.75
C GLU A 2 -0.32 -26.02 8.69
N ASN A 3 -0.85 -26.45 7.56
CA ASN A 3 -1.25 -25.55 6.47
C ASN A 3 -2.43 -24.60 6.80
N ILE A 4 -3.21 -24.86 7.85
CA ILE A 4 -4.37 -24.03 8.23
C ILE A 4 -3.99 -23.00 9.31
N LEU A 5 -2.99 -23.30 10.15
CA LEU A 5 -2.58 -22.43 11.24
C LEU A 5 -1.94 -21.10 10.75
N TYR A 6 -1.13 -21.15 9.68
CA TYR A 6 -0.49 -19.95 9.13
C TYR A 6 -1.49 -18.91 8.58
N PRO A 7 -2.51 -19.28 7.77
CA PRO A 7 -3.54 -18.35 7.34
C PRO A 7 -4.32 -17.73 8.50
N ILE A 8 -4.68 -18.54 9.51
CA ILE A 8 -5.38 -18.04 10.72
C ILE A 8 -4.51 -17.06 11.48
N PHE A 9 -3.23 -17.38 11.69
CA PHE A 9 -2.28 -16.48 12.35
C PHE A 9 -2.15 -15.14 11.61
N LEU A 10 -1.97 -15.18 10.29
CA LEU A 10 -1.85 -13.95 9.49
C LEU A 10 -3.17 -13.16 9.44
N PHE A 11 -4.31 -13.82 9.48
CA PHE A 11 -5.60 -13.15 9.58
C PHE A 11 -5.71 -12.36 10.90
N ILE A 12 -5.40 -13.00 12.03
CA ILE A 12 -5.43 -12.36 13.35
C ILE A 12 -4.39 -11.23 13.41
N PHE A 13 -3.16 -11.50 12.98
CA PHE A 13 -2.10 -10.50 12.96
C PHE A 13 -2.45 -9.31 12.06
N GLY A 14 -2.97 -9.58 10.86
CA GLY A 14 -3.42 -8.55 9.92
C GLY A 14 -4.56 -7.69 10.50
N SER A 15 -5.51 -8.27 11.23
CA SER A 15 -6.57 -7.52 11.88
C SER A 15 -6.02 -6.57 12.98
N CYS A 16 -5.01 -7.02 13.74
CA CYS A 16 -4.34 -6.20 14.74
C CYS A 16 -3.57 -5.02 14.09
N ILE A 17 -2.86 -5.29 12.98
CA ILE A 17 -2.20 -4.24 12.21
C ILE A 17 -3.24 -3.26 11.65
N GLY A 18 -4.36 -3.73 11.08
CA GLY A 18 -5.46 -2.89 10.60
C GLY A 18 -6.02 -1.97 11.68
N SER A 19 -6.17 -2.48 12.91
CA SER A 19 -6.59 -1.67 14.06
C SER A 19 -5.57 -0.57 14.40
N PHE A 20 -4.27 -0.89 14.35
CA PHE A 20 -3.19 0.10 14.50
C PHE A 20 -3.21 1.14 13.36
N LEU A 21 -3.43 0.73 12.12
CA LEU A 21 -3.51 1.64 10.97
C LEU A 21 -4.68 2.63 11.10
N ASN A 22 -5.81 2.21 11.67
CA ASN A 22 -6.90 3.12 12.02
C ASN A 22 -6.47 4.19 13.05
N VAL A 23 -5.66 3.82 14.04
CA VAL A 23 -5.09 4.79 15.01
C VAL A 23 -4.14 5.75 14.30
N TYR A 24 -3.25 5.24 13.42
CA TYR A 24 -2.32 6.04 12.64
C TYR A 24 -3.06 7.05 11.74
N ARG A 25 -4.06 6.61 10.98
CA ARG A 25 -4.96 7.42 10.15
C ARG A 25 -5.59 8.57 10.92
N PHE A 26 -6.11 8.29 12.12
CA PHE A 26 -6.79 9.30 12.95
C PHE A 26 -5.84 10.31 13.60
N ARG A 27 -4.65 9.85 14.05
CA ARG A 27 -3.73 10.66 14.86
C ARG A 27 -2.73 11.47 14.03
N TYR A 28 -2.24 10.90 12.94
CA TYR A 28 -1.20 11.55 12.13
C TYR A 28 -1.59 12.95 11.65
N PRO A 29 -2.78 13.18 11.02
CA PRO A 29 -3.16 14.50 10.54
C PRO A 29 -3.37 15.52 11.64
N LYS A 30 -3.58 15.05 12.88
CA LYS A 30 -3.79 15.89 14.07
C LYS A 30 -2.53 16.12 14.89
N SER A 31 -1.39 15.63 14.42
CA SER A 31 -0.11 15.70 15.15
C SER A 31 -0.16 15.11 16.56
N ILE A 32 -1.03 14.10 16.78
CA ILE A 32 -1.16 13.38 18.05
C ILE A 32 -0.16 12.21 18.06
N SER A 33 0.50 11.98 19.21
CA SER A 33 1.40 10.83 19.37
C SER A 33 0.68 9.53 19.05
N ILE A 34 1.34 8.66 18.26
CA ILE A 34 0.82 7.35 17.88
C ILE A 34 0.89 6.36 19.06
N ILE A 35 1.86 6.57 19.96
CA ILE A 35 2.15 5.65 21.07
C ILE A 35 1.29 5.98 22.28
N TYR A 36 1.20 7.24 22.67
CA TYR A 36 0.51 7.67 23.89
C TYR A 36 -0.44 8.84 23.59
N PRO A 37 -1.63 8.90 24.24
CA PRO A 37 -2.24 7.89 25.12
C PRO A 37 -2.73 6.65 24.37
N GLY A 38 -3.09 5.57 25.06
CA GLY A 38 -3.73 4.38 24.47
C GLY A 38 -5.05 4.71 23.75
N SER A 39 -5.75 3.69 23.24
CA SER A 39 -7.02 3.88 22.52
C SER A 39 -8.08 4.54 23.42
N PHE A 40 -8.73 5.56 22.91
CA PHE A 40 -9.79 6.32 23.63
C PHE A 40 -10.95 6.70 22.69
N CYS A 41 -12.12 6.89 23.25
CA CYS A 41 -13.26 7.38 22.49
C CYS A 41 -13.08 8.87 22.14
N PRO A 42 -13.14 9.29 20.86
CA PRO A 42 -12.95 10.70 20.49
C PRO A 42 -14.04 11.63 21.06
N LYS A 43 -15.23 11.11 21.35
CA LYS A 43 -16.35 11.92 21.93
C LYS A 43 -16.25 12.10 23.44
N CYS A 44 -16.18 11.00 24.21
CA CYS A 44 -16.17 11.08 25.68
C CYS A 44 -14.78 11.06 26.30
N LYS A 45 -13.71 10.91 25.51
CA LYS A 45 -12.29 10.88 25.93
C LYS A 45 -11.93 9.73 26.89
N LYS A 46 -12.88 8.86 27.25
CA LYS A 46 -12.60 7.70 28.11
C LYS A 46 -11.73 6.69 27.41
N LYS A 47 -10.74 6.14 28.14
CA LYS A 47 -9.85 5.08 27.65
C LYS A 47 -10.66 3.82 27.35
N ILE A 48 -10.36 3.18 26.23
CA ILE A 48 -10.98 1.93 25.81
C ILE A 48 -10.19 0.77 26.45
N PRO A 49 -10.84 -0.10 27.26
CA PRO A 49 -10.21 -1.31 27.78
C PRO A 49 -9.77 -2.22 26.64
N TRP A 50 -8.72 -3.01 26.87
CA TRP A 50 -8.13 -3.87 25.83
C TRP A 50 -9.14 -4.87 25.22
N PHE A 51 -10.07 -5.41 26.02
CA PHE A 51 -11.09 -6.36 25.57
C PHE A 51 -12.19 -5.72 24.69
N PHE A 52 -12.36 -4.39 24.73
CA PHE A 52 -13.20 -3.65 23.77
C PHE A 52 -12.40 -3.09 22.59
N ASN A 53 -11.12 -3.47 22.48
CA ASN A 53 -10.25 -3.09 21.39
C ASN A 53 -9.79 -4.31 20.56
N ILE A 54 -10.45 -5.47 20.72
CA ILE A 54 -10.21 -6.66 19.89
C ILE A 54 -10.73 -6.34 18.48
N PRO A 55 -9.84 -6.40 17.45
CA PRO A 55 -10.22 -6.00 16.10
C PRO A 55 -11.44 -6.77 15.59
N ILE A 56 -12.26 -6.13 14.80
CA ILE A 56 -13.48 -6.64 14.18
C ILE A 56 -14.53 -7.03 15.24
N ILE A 57 -14.16 -7.95 16.13
CA ILE A 57 -15.05 -8.57 17.13
C ILE A 57 -15.71 -7.53 18.03
N SER A 58 -14.92 -6.60 18.60
CA SER A 58 -15.43 -5.60 19.54
C SER A 58 -16.48 -4.68 18.91
N TRP A 59 -16.34 -4.35 17.63
CA TRP A 59 -17.31 -3.53 16.93
C TRP A 59 -18.71 -4.21 16.84
N PHE A 60 -18.73 -5.52 16.51
CA PHE A 60 -19.97 -6.30 16.46
C PHE A 60 -20.59 -6.47 17.86
N PHE A 61 -19.79 -6.81 18.88
CA PHE A 61 -20.27 -6.93 20.26
C PHE A 61 -20.88 -5.62 20.80
N LEU A 62 -20.24 -4.50 20.49
CA LEU A 62 -20.71 -3.18 20.89
C LEU A 62 -21.80 -2.60 19.97
N LYS A 63 -22.21 -3.37 18.94
CA LYS A 63 -23.20 -2.95 17.93
C LYS A 63 -22.86 -1.58 17.33
N GLY A 64 -21.56 -1.37 17.04
CA GLY A 64 -21.03 -0.13 16.48
C GLY A 64 -21.16 1.09 17.39
N LYS A 65 -21.23 0.94 18.72
CA LYS A 65 -21.40 2.04 19.67
C LYS A 65 -20.35 2.01 20.77
N CYS A 66 -19.95 3.20 21.23
CA CYS A 66 -19.07 3.32 22.39
C CYS A 66 -19.72 2.72 23.64
N ASN A 67 -19.01 1.92 24.42
CA ASN A 67 -19.54 1.31 25.63
C ASN A 67 -19.95 2.34 26.69
N PHE A 68 -19.28 3.48 26.76
CA PHE A 68 -19.51 4.51 27.80
C PHE A 68 -20.56 5.56 27.40
N CYS A 69 -20.39 6.20 26.24
CA CYS A 69 -21.27 7.32 25.82
C CYS A 69 -22.25 6.93 24.72
N LYS A 70 -22.27 5.67 24.28
CA LYS A 70 -23.17 5.12 23.26
C LYS A 70 -23.09 5.83 21.89
N SER A 71 -22.09 6.67 21.67
CA SER A 71 -21.87 7.30 20.36
C SER A 71 -21.51 6.28 19.29
N ASN A 72 -21.96 6.50 18.06
CA ASN A 72 -21.69 5.60 16.93
C ASN A 72 -20.20 5.56 16.58
N ILE A 73 -19.69 4.35 16.31
CA ILE A 73 -18.36 4.06 15.78
C ILE A 73 -18.53 3.73 14.31
N SER A 74 -17.84 4.45 13.43
CA SER A 74 -17.92 4.24 11.98
C SER A 74 -17.59 2.79 11.60
N PHE A 75 -18.32 2.24 10.62
CA PHE A 75 -18.07 0.93 10.03
C PHE A 75 -16.71 0.86 9.29
N GLN A 76 -16.11 1.99 8.98
CA GLN A 76 -14.77 2.03 8.38
C GLN A 76 -13.69 1.36 9.25
N TYR A 77 -13.83 1.39 10.60
CA TYR A 77 -12.87 0.76 11.50
C TYR A 77 -12.80 -0.75 11.30
N PRO A 78 -13.87 -1.52 11.49
CA PRO A 78 -13.83 -2.97 11.27
C PRO A 78 -13.58 -3.34 9.80
N LEU A 79 -13.97 -2.49 8.85
CA LEU A 79 -13.70 -2.71 7.43
C LEU A 79 -12.19 -2.68 7.13
N VAL A 80 -11.45 -1.70 7.64
CA VAL A 80 -9.98 -1.62 7.48
C VAL A 80 -9.31 -2.81 8.15
N GLU A 81 -9.74 -3.18 9.36
CA GLU A 81 -9.22 -4.34 10.10
C GLU A 81 -9.41 -5.64 9.30
N PHE A 82 -10.61 -5.84 8.74
CA PHE A 82 -10.95 -7.01 7.95
C PHE A 82 -10.21 -7.07 6.61
N LEU A 83 -10.16 -5.96 5.88
CA LEU A 83 -9.42 -5.87 4.62
C LEU A 83 -7.93 -6.14 4.82
N THR A 84 -7.32 -5.58 5.87
CA THR A 84 -5.90 -5.83 6.18
C THR A 84 -5.68 -7.31 6.52
N ALA A 85 -6.59 -7.93 7.29
CA ALA A 85 -6.54 -9.35 7.62
C ALA A 85 -6.60 -10.24 6.37
N ILE A 86 -7.52 -9.94 5.43
CA ILE A 86 -7.63 -10.68 4.16
C ILE A 86 -6.36 -10.54 3.33
N LEU A 87 -5.85 -9.31 3.14
CA LEU A 87 -4.65 -9.07 2.33
C LEU A 87 -3.44 -9.81 2.90
N PHE A 88 -3.27 -9.84 4.22
CA PHE A 88 -2.20 -10.59 4.88
C PHE A 88 -2.35 -12.10 4.64
N THR A 89 -3.57 -12.61 4.73
CA THR A 89 -3.84 -14.03 4.45
C THR A 89 -3.57 -14.38 2.99
N LEU A 90 -3.95 -13.52 2.05
CA LEU A 90 -3.71 -13.70 0.62
C LEU A 90 -2.23 -13.76 0.28
N ASN A 91 -1.35 -13.09 1.03
CA ASN A 91 0.10 -13.13 0.80
C ASN A 91 0.68 -14.55 0.91
N ILE A 92 0.08 -15.45 1.70
CA ILE A 92 0.50 -16.85 1.77
C ILE A 92 0.27 -17.57 0.43
N PHE A 93 -0.90 -17.34 -0.16
CA PHE A 93 -1.26 -18.01 -1.42
C PHE A 93 -0.54 -17.40 -2.63
N ALA A 94 -0.17 -16.13 -2.53
CA ALA A 94 0.54 -15.42 -3.59
C ALA A 94 1.99 -15.87 -3.75
N ILE A 95 2.64 -16.27 -2.66
CA ILE A 95 4.04 -16.68 -2.66
C ILE A 95 4.12 -18.20 -2.75
N SER A 96 4.88 -18.69 -3.75
CA SER A 96 5.10 -20.13 -3.91
C SER A 96 5.77 -20.74 -2.68
N HIS A 97 5.18 -21.79 -2.13
CA HIS A 97 5.73 -22.55 -0.98
C HIS A 97 7.11 -23.16 -1.29
N PHE A 98 7.46 -23.35 -2.56
CA PHE A 98 8.73 -23.91 -2.99
C PHE A 98 9.87 -22.89 -3.09
N SER A 99 9.61 -21.61 -2.81
CA SER A 99 10.69 -20.61 -2.78
C SER A 99 11.55 -20.81 -1.52
N GLN A 100 12.88 -20.90 -1.68
CA GLN A 100 13.82 -21.00 -0.53
C GLN A 100 13.65 -19.89 0.51
N ASN A 101 12.98 -18.79 0.15
CA ASN A 101 12.84 -17.57 0.95
C ASN A 101 11.38 -17.29 1.30
N TYR A 102 10.54 -18.32 1.37
CA TYR A 102 9.09 -18.20 1.54
C TYR A 102 8.70 -17.29 2.72
N LEU A 103 9.23 -17.56 3.91
CA LEU A 103 8.93 -16.79 5.11
C LEU A 103 9.37 -15.31 5.01
N VAL A 104 10.57 -15.06 4.50
CA VAL A 104 11.09 -13.69 4.36
C VAL A 104 10.25 -12.90 3.36
N ASN A 105 9.83 -13.53 2.26
CA ASN A 105 8.99 -12.89 1.27
C ASN A 105 7.58 -12.59 1.83
N ILE A 106 6.98 -13.49 2.63
CA ILE A 106 5.70 -13.21 3.32
C ILE A 106 5.86 -12.03 4.27
N ILE A 107 6.90 -12.01 5.11
CA ILE A 107 7.16 -10.91 6.05
C ILE A 107 7.34 -9.60 5.28
N GLY A 108 8.14 -9.60 4.23
CA GLY A 108 8.35 -8.41 3.40
C GLY A 108 7.06 -7.92 2.74
N LEU A 109 6.30 -8.82 2.12
CA LEU A 109 5.06 -8.44 1.45
C LEU A 109 3.97 -7.97 2.42
N THR A 110 3.84 -8.58 3.61
CA THR A 110 2.90 -8.13 4.63
C THR A 110 3.28 -6.77 5.20
N PHE A 111 4.57 -6.53 5.41
CA PHE A 111 5.05 -5.23 5.85
C PHE A 111 4.84 -4.15 4.78
N PHE A 112 5.18 -4.43 3.52
CA PHE A 112 4.93 -3.53 2.39
C PHE A 112 3.44 -3.23 2.24
N CYS A 113 2.57 -4.25 2.33
CA CYS A 113 1.12 -4.09 2.33
C CYS A 113 0.63 -3.13 3.43
N SER A 114 1.21 -3.21 4.64
CA SER A 114 0.88 -2.29 5.74
C SER A 114 1.19 -0.83 5.39
N LEU A 115 2.33 -0.57 4.75
CA LEU A 115 2.71 0.77 4.30
C LEU A 115 1.77 1.30 3.21
N LEU A 116 1.39 0.43 2.27
CA LEU A 116 0.45 0.78 1.20
C LEU A 116 -0.94 1.14 1.75
N ILE A 117 -1.44 0.35 2.71
CA ILE A 117 -2.73 0.63 3.36
C ILE A 117 -2.65 1.93 4.15
N ALA A 118 -1.58 2.15 4.93
CA ALA A 118 -1.38 3.39 5.70
C ALA A 118 -1.41 4.63 4.81
N ALA A 119 -0.66 4.61 3.69
CA ALA A 119 -0.62 5.69 2.72
C ALA A 119 -2.00 5.94 2.10
N SER A 120 -2.69 4.87 1.66
CA SER A 120 -4.03 4.95 1.09
C SER A 120 -5.05 5.57 2.03
N LEU A 121 -5.07 5.14 3.29
CA LEU A 121 -6.06 5.62 4.26
C LEU A 121 -5.91 7.12 4.56
N ILE A 122 -4.68 7.60 4.63
CA ILE A 122 -4.43 9.02 4.89
C ILE A 122 -4.72 9.85 3.64
N ASP A 123 -4.37 9.36 2.46
CA ASP A 123 -4.64 10.06 1.21
C ASP A 123 -6.14 10.15 0.92
N LEU A 124 -6.92 9.10 1.22
CA LEU A 124 -8.39 9.11 1.12
C LEU A 124 -9.04 10.19 1.98
N ASP A 125 -8.49 10.46 3.17
CA ASP A 125 -9.09 11.44 4.09
C ASP A 125 -8.60 12.86 3.87
N ASN A 126 -7.30 13.01 3.51
CA ASN A 126 -6.63 14.31 3.59
C ASN A 126 -6.02 14.77 2.26
N LEU A 127 -6.00 13.93 1.22
CA LEU A 127 -5.33 14.18 -0.07
C LEU A 127 -3.83 14.50 0.10
N VAL A 128 -3.20 13.90 1.10
CA VAL A 128 -1.78 14.08 1.43
C VAL A 128 -1.17 12.76 1.85
N ILE A 129 0.00 12.43 1.33
CA ILE A 129 0.77 11.24 1.73
C ILE A 129 1.88 11.66 2.72
N PRO A 130 1.99 11.03 3.91
CA PRO A 130 2.94 11.42 4.94
C PRO A 130 4.41 11.23 4.52
N ASN A 131 5.22 12.28 4.53
CA ASN A 131 6.65 12.18 4.17
C ASN A 131 7.42 11.21 5.08
N ASN A 132 7.11 11.18 6.39
CA ASN A 132 7.77 10.27 7.34
C ASN A 132 7.44 8.80 7.03
N LEU A 133 6.21 8.50 6.60
CA LEU A 133 5.81 7.16 6.16
C LEU A 133 6.58 6.75 4.89
N LEU A 134 6.69 7.66 3.93
CA LEU A 134 7.39 7.41 2.68
C LEU A 134 8.89 7.21 2.89
N LEU A 135 9.52 8.03 3.75
CA LEU A 135 10.94 7.87 4.09
C LEU A 135 11.20 6.53 4.81
N PHE A 136 10.41 6.24 5.84
CA PHE A 136 10.50 4.96 6.56
C PHE A 136 10.26 3.77 5.62
N GLY A 137 9.25 3.86 4.75
CA GLY A 137 8.95 2.85 3.75
C GLY A 137 10.09 2.65 2.74
N SER A 138 10.76 3.73 2.30
CA SER A 138 11.89 3.65 1.37
C SER A 138 13.10 2.98 2.01
N ILE A 139 13.43 3.35 3.25
CA ILE A 139 14.54 2.72 4.00
C ILE A 139 14.27 1.24 4.23
N SER A 140 13.04 0.88 4.65
CA SER A 140 12.68 -0.52 4.88
C SER A 140 12.69 -1.36 3.59
N GLY A 141 12.28 -0.79 2.45
CA GLY A 141 12.37 -1.46 1.15
C GLY A 141 13.81 -1.74 0.72
N LEU A 142 14.69 -0.76 0.93
CA LEU A 142 16.11 -0.93 0.67
C LEU A 142 16.73 -2.02 1.56
N ILE A 143 16.44 -2.00 2.86
CA ILE A 143 16.93 -3.01 3.81
C ILE A 143 16.41 -4.41 3.43
N PHE A 144 15.13 -4.52 3.08
CA PHE A 144 14.54 -5.77 2.65
C PHE A 144 15.25 -6.34 1.40
N ASN A 145 15.50 -5.51 0.39
CA ASN A 145 16.23 -5.94 -0.80
C ASN A 145 17.71 -6.25 -0.52
N LEU A 146 18.37 -5.52 0.39
CA LEU A 146 19.73 -5.83 0.83
C LEU A 146 19.80 -7.22 1.48
N ILE A 147 18.86 -7.53 2.36
CA ILE A 147 18.81 -8.83 3.04
C ILE A 147 18.52 -9.95 2.03
N THR A 148 17.45 -9.80 1.24
CA THR A 148 17.00 -10.86 0.34
C THR A 148 17.97 -11.10 -0.81
N ARG A 149 18.47 -10.06 -1.47
CA ARG A 149 19.35 -10.19 -2.64
C ARG A 149 20.77 -10.61 -2.28
N LYS A 150 21.30 -10.08 -1.17
CA LYS A 150 22.65 -10.46 -0.73
C LYS A 150 22.70 -11.86 -0.13
N ILE A 151 21.79 -12.18 0.80
CA ILE A 151 21.83 -13.44 1.56
C ILE A 151 21.42 -14.62 0.68
N TYR A 152 20.35 -14.47 -0.12
CA TYR A 152 19.77 -15.59 -0.84
C TYR A 152 20.23 -15.70 -2.30
N PHE A 153 20.60 -14.58 -2.94
CA PHE A 153 21.02 -14.57 -4.34
C PHE A 153 22.50 -14.26 -4.52
N GLY A 154 23.24 -13.94 -3.42
CA GLY A 154 24.66 -13.61 -3.48
C GLY A 154 24.99 -12.36 -4.30
N GLU A 155 24.01 -11.50 -4.58
CA GLU A 155 24.25 -10.27 -5.36
C GLU A 155 25.23 -9.35 -4.63
N ASN A 156 26.08 -8.65 -5.40
CA ASN A 156 27.02 -7.68 -4.85
C ASN A 156 26.25 -6.49 -4.21
N PHE A 157 26.67 -6.08 -3.02
CA PHE A 157 26.10 -4.96 -2.28
C PHE A 157 25.97 -3.67 -3.11
N LEU A 158 27.00 -3.32 -3.88
CA LEU A 158 26.97 -2.13 -4.74
C LEU A 158 25.93 -2.23 -5.86
N ILE A 159 25.71 -3.42 -6.40
CA ILE A 159 24.69 -3.65 -7.43
C ILE A 159 23.29 -3.49 -6.85
N ILE A 160 23.06 -3.94 -5.61
CA ILE A 160 21.76 -3.79 -4.94
C ILE A 160 21.46 -2.31 -4.67
N ILE A 161 22.44 -1.57 -4.13
CA ILE A 161 22.28 -0.12 -3.93
C ILE A 161 22.01 0.59 -5.25
N TYR A 162 22.76 0.26 -6.30
CA TYR A 162 22.52 0.84 -7.62
C TYR A 162 21.08 0.59 -8.10
N LYS A 163 20.59 -0.67 -8.05
CA LYS A 163 19.27 -1.05 -8.54
C LYS A 163 18.12 -0.43 -7.74
N TYR A 164 18.21 -0.40 -6.41
CA TYR A 164 17.08 -0.07 -5.53
C TYR A 164 17.16 1.30 -4.89
N LEU A 165 18.30 1.99 -4.91
CA LEU A 165 18.44 3.36 -4.44
C LEU A 165 18.72 4.33 -5.58
N ILE A 166 19.82 4.14 -6.32
CA ILE A 166 20.24 5.11 -7.35
C ILE A 166 19.24 5.14 -8.50
N LEU A 167 18.85 4.00 -9.06
CA LEU A 167 17.85 3.97 -10.12
C LEU A 167 16.47 4.45 -9.65
N SER A 168 16.09 4.21 -8.38
CA SER A 168 14.86 4.75 -7.80
C SER A 168 14.89 6.26 -7.69
N PHE A 169 16.04 6.84 -7.33
CA PHE A 169 16.21 8.28 -7.28
C PHE A 169 16.19 8.92 -8.69
N ILE A 170 16.83 8.28 -9.66
CA ILE A 170 16.76 8.72 -11.06
C ILE A 170 15.32 8.66 -11.56
N PHE A 171 14.57 7.60 -11.19
CA PHE A 171 13.16 7.47 -11.53
C PHE A 171 12.31 8.59 -10.92
N LEU A 172 12.53 8.95 -9.65
CA LEU A 172 11.86 10.09 -9.01
C LEU A 172 12.10 11.39 -9.78
N VAL A 173 13.36 11.70 -10.11
CA VAL A 173 13.72 12.93 -10.84
C VAL A 173 13.09 12.93 -12.24
N SER A 174 13.19 11.81 -12.97
CA SER A 174 12.58 11.69 -14.30
C SER A 174 11.06 11.81 -14.28
N PHE A 175 10.42 11.27 -13.25
CA PHE A 175 8.97 11.40 -13.06
C PHE A 175 8.56 12.84 -12.72
N GLU A 176 9.34 13.57 -11.93
CA GLU A 176 9.08 14.99 -11.67
C GLU A 176 9.23 15.84 -12.93
N ILE A 177 10.25 15.59 -13.75
CA ILE A 177 10.41 16.26 -15.05
C ILE A 177 9.20 15.96 -15.95
N PHE A 178 8.78 14.71 -16.03
CA PHE A 178 7.58 14.30 -16.79
C PHE A 178 6.31 15.01 -16.27
N ASN A 179 6.10 15.04 -14.95
CA ASN A 179 4.98 15.72 -14.31
C ASN A 179 4.98 17.23 -14.62
N PHE A 180 6.15 17.85 -14.56
CA PHE A 180 6.33 19.26 -14.90
C PHE A 180 5.95 19.56 -16.36
N ILE A 181 6.44 18.75 -17.31
CA ILE A 181 6.13 18.91 -18.75
C ILE A 181 4.62 18.77 -19.00
N ILE A 182 3.98 17.74 -18.43
CA ILE A 182 2.55 17.52 -18.56
C ILE A 182 1.76 18.67 -17.93
N SER A 183 2.17 19.17 -16.77
CA SER A 183 1.51 20.28 -16.09
C SER A 183 1.54 21.57 -16.91
N ILE A 184 2.61 21.83 -17.68
CA ILE A 184 2.67 22.94 -18.64
C ILE A 184 1.64 22.75 -19.76
N ILE A 185 1.54 21.55 -20.33
CA ILE A 185 0.63 21.26 -21.45
C ILE A 185 -0.83 21.38 -21.00
N ILE A 186 -1.17 20.82 -19.85
CA ILE A 186 -2.54 20.78 -19.33
C ILE A 186 -2.91 22.09 -18.62
N LYS A 187 -1.93 22.94 -18.31
CA LYS A 187 -2.07 24.19 -17.51
C LYS A 187 -2.64 23.94 -16.11
N LYS A 188 -2.38 22.78 -15.52
CA LYS A 188 -2.76 22.36 -14.17
C LYS A 188 -1.76 21.33 -13.67
N GLU A 189 -1.64 21.19 -12.36
CA GLU A 189 -0.87 20.09 -11.76
C GLU A 189 -1.49 18.75 -12.17
N ALA A 190 -0.71 17.90 -12.85
CA ALA A 190 -1.16 16.59 -13.30
C ALA A 190 -1.15 15.58 -12.14
N PHE A 191 -0.02 15.51 -11.40
CA PHE A 191 0.16 14.65 -10.24
C PHE A 191 0.73 15.46 -9.08
N GLY A 192 0.35 15.11 -7.84
CA GLY A 192 0.90 15.73 -6.64
C GLY A 192 2.35 15.30 -6.40
N PHE A 193 3.16 16.18 -5.79
CA PHE A 193 4.53 15.85 -5.40
C PHE A 193 4.60 14.69 -4.38
N GLY A 194 3.50 14.43 -3.65
CA GLY A 194 3.35 13.26 -2.80
C GLY A 194 3.36 11.95 -3.57
N ASP A 195 2.73 11.91 -4.76
CA ASP A 195 2.64 10.72 -5.61
C ASP A 195 4.01 10.30 -6.15
N SER A 196 4.85 11.27 -6.53
CA SER A 196 6.22 11.03 -6.99
C SER A 196 7.09 10.40 -5.90
N LYS A 197 7.02 10.94 -4.69
CA LYS A 197 7.70 10.36 -3.52
C LYS A 197 7.17 8.97 -3.19
N TYR A 198 5.88 8.76 -3.37
CA TYR A 198 5.28 7.45 -3.14
C TYR A 198 5.78 6.43 -4.17
N LEU A 199 5.86 6.80 -5.43
CA LEU A 199 6.47 5.98 -6.47
C LEU A 199 7.96 5.70 -6.18
N PHE A 200 8.69 6.66 -5.62
CA PHE A 200 10.06 6.41 -5.14
C PHE A 200 10.09 5.33 -4.06
N MET A 201 9.23 5.43 -3.05
CA MET A 201 9.11 4.37 -2.03
C MET A 201 8.78 3.02 -2.66
N ILE A 202 7.80 2.95 -3.55
CA ILE A 202 7.43 1.71 -4.26
C ILE A 202 8.61 1.15 -5.06
N SER A 203 9.41 2.02 -5.69
CA SER A 203 10.57 1.59 -6.47
C SER A 203 11.70 1.03 -5.61
N THR A 204 11.86 1.46 -4.35
CA THR A 204 12.83 0.85 -3.42
C THR A 204 12.42 -0.57 -2.99
N TRP A 205 11.14 -0.95 -3.08
CA TRP A 205 10.63 -2.29 -2.82
C TRP A 205 10.64 -3.18 -4.05
N LEU A 206 10.07 -2.69 -5.16
CA LEU A 206 9.78 -3.49 -6.35
C LEU A 206 10.79 -3.28 -7.49
N GLY A 207 11.75 -2.37 -7.29
CA GLY A 207 12.65 -1.90 -8.35
C GLY A 207 11.95 -0.98 -9.35
N ILE A 208 12.74 -0.38 -10.24
CA ILE A 208 12.24 0.60 -11.24
C ILE A 208 11.17 0.01 -12.18
N LYS A 209 11.34 -1.25 -12.62
CA LYS A 209 10.34 -1.93 -13.46
C LYS A 209 9.01 -2.07 -12.73
N GLY A 210 9.06 -2.50 -11.45
CA GLY A 210 7.86 -2.62 -10.62
C GLY A 210 7.14 -1.29 -10.42
N ALA A 211 7.88 -0.21 -10.18
CA ALA A 211 7.31 1.13 -10.03
C ALA A 211 6.67 1.64 -11.33
N LEU A 212 7.29 1.40 -12.50
CA LEU A 212 6.72 1.75 -13.80
C LEU A 212 5.40 1.00 -14.06
N PHE A 213 5.38 -0.32 -13.86
CA PHE A 213 4.14 -1.10 -14.01
C PHE A 213 3.07 -0.67 -13.00
N THR A 214 3.45 -0.35 -11.76
CA THR A 214 2.55 0.19 -10.75
C THR A 214 1.92 1.50 -11.23
N PHE A 215 2.71 2.42 -11.74
CA PHE A 215 2.22 3.70 -12.25
C PHE A 215 1.26 3.52 -13.42
N ILE A 216 1.63 2.71 -14.42
CA ILE A 216 0.77 2.43 -15.57
C ILE A 216 -0.56 1.80 -15.12
N LEU A 217 -0.50 0.77 -14.28
CA LEU A 217 -1.71 0.08 -13.78
C LEU A 217 -2.58 1.02 -12.93
N SER A 218 -1.99 1.91 -12.15
CA SER A 218 -2.72 2.87 -11.32
C SER A 218 -3.51 3.90 -12.16
N ILE A 219 -2.99 4.30 -13.32
CA ILE A 219 -3.71 5.17 -14.25
C ILE A 219 -4.93 4.45 -14.81
N TYR A 220 -4.80 3.17 -15.20
CA TYR A 220 -5.94 2.39 -15.71
C TYR A 220 -7.00 2.18 -14.63
N ILE A 221 -6.61 1.70 -13.44
CA ILE A 221 -7.55 1.48 -12.33
C ILE A 221 -8.18 2.80 -11.87
N GLY A 222 -7.36 3.81 -11.65
CA GLY A 222 -7.82 5.14 -11.22
C GLY A 222 -8.73 5.80 -12.25
N GLY A 223 -8.38 5.71 -13.54
CA GLY A 223 -9.21 6.22 -14.63
C GLY A 223 -10.58 5.53 -14.69
N LEU A 224 -10.59 4.19 -14.63
CA LEU A 224 -11.84 3.42 -14.67
C LEU A 224 -12.74 3.73 -13.47
N ILE A 225 -12.18 3.73 -12.26
CA ILE A 225 -12.95 4.04 -11.04
C ILE A 225 -13.43 5.50 -11.06
N SER A 226 -12.60 6.44 -11.50
CA SER A 226 -12.98 7.85 -11.60
C SER A 226 -14.13 8.06 -12.58
N ILE A 227 -14.11 7.39 -13.72
CA ILE A 227 -15.23 7.44 -14.70
C ILE A 227 -16.51 6.88 -14.07
N LEU A 228 -16.44 5.75 -13.38
CA LEU A 228 -17.60 5.15 -12.71
C LEU A 228 -18.17 6.07 -11.62
N LEU A 229 -17.31 6.73 -10.80
CA LEU A 229 -17.73 7.66 -9.76
C LEU A 229 -18.39 8.93 -10.34
N ILE A 230 -17.92 9.41 -11.49
CA ILE A 230 -18.53 10.55 -12.18
C ILE A 230 -19.86 10.16 -12.81
N LEU A 231 -19.94 9.00 -13.46
CA LEU A 231 -21.18 8.49 -14.06
C LEU A 231 -22.27 8.24 -13.00
N SER A 232 -21.89 7.72 -11.84
CA SER A 232 -22.80 7.51 -10.70
C SER A 232 -23.14 8.82 -9.96
N ARG A 233 -22.62 9.97 -10.39
CA ARG A 233 -22.82 11.30 -9.77
C ARG A 233 -22.35 11.38 -8.30
N LEU A 234 -21.53 10.45 -7.85
CA LEU A 234 -20.97 10.46 -6.50
C LEU A 234 -19.89 11.53 -6.33
N ILE A 235 -19.18 11.86 -7.43
CA ILE A 235 -18.16 12.91 -7.44
C ILE A 235 -18.43 13.84 -8.61
N SER A 236 -18.21 15.14 -8.39
CA SER A 236 -18.29 16.13 -9.48
C SER A 236 -17.07 16.03 -10.40
N ARG A 237 -17.21 16.41 -11.69
CA ARG A 237 -16.09 16.42 -12.66
C ARG A 237 -14.89 17.29 -12.25
N LYS A 238 -15.07 18.22 -11.30
CA LYS A 238 -14.02 19.08 -10.75
C LYS A 238 -13.51 18.61 -9.37
N GLY A 239 -14.05 17.50 -8.85
CA GLY A 239 -13.64 16.94 -7.56
C GLY A 239 -12.21 16.42 -7.62
N LYS A 240 -11.42 16.65 -6.56
CA LYS A 240 -10.11 16.02 -6.40
C LYS A 240 -10.32 14.56 -5.99
N ILE A 241 -9.65 13.65 -6.67
CA ILE A 241 -9.67 12.22 -6.37
C ILE A 241 -8.29 11.84 -5.86
N PRO A 242 -8.18 11.18 -4.68
CA PRO A 242 -6.90 10.72 -4.17
C PRO A 242 -6.29 9.67 -5.10
N PHE A 243 -5.04 9.85 -5.51
CA PHE A 243 -4.35 8.92 -6.41
C PHE A 243 -3.60 7.80 -5.65
N GLY A 244 -3.23 8.06 -4.39
CA GLY A 244 -2.52 7.11 -3.53
C GLY A 244 -3.17 5.73 -3.41
N PRO A 245 -4.49 5.61 -3.22
CA PRO A 245 -5.17 4.31 -3.17
C PRO A 245 -4.97 3.46 -4.43
N TYR A 246 -5.01 4.08 -5.61
CA TYR A 246 -4.81 3.38 -6.88
C TYR A 246 -3.36 2.93 -7.05
N LEU A 247 -2.40 3.78 -6.64
CA LEU A 247 -0.98 3.40 -6.56
C LEU A 247 -0.78 2.21 -5.61
N SER A 248 -1.44 2.23 -4.45
CA SER A 248 -1.34 1.15 -3.46
C SER A 248 -1.86 -0.18 -3.98
N ILE A 249 -3.06 -0.18 -4.56
CA ILE A 249 -3.67 -1.39 -5.15
C ILE A 249 -2.77 -1.94 -6.25
N SER A 250 -2.30 -1.07 -7.14
CA SER A 250 -1.41 -1.45 -8.23
C SER A 250 -0.09 -2.00 -7.73
N ALA A 251 0.56 -1.34 -6.75
CA ALA A 251 1.80 -1.78 -6.14
C ALA A 251 1.66 -3.15 -5.47
N TYR A 252 0.53 -3.40 -4.79
CA TYR A 252 0.24 -4.69 -4.18
C TYR A 252 0.10 -5.79 -5.24
N ILE A 253 -0.65 -5.56 -6.31
CA ILE A 253 -0.82 -6.50 -7.42
C ILE A 253 0.55 -6.83 -8.06
N ILE A 254 1.35 -5.79 -8.37
CA ILE A 254 2.69 -5.98 -8.96
C ILE A 254 3.63 -6.70 -7.98
N GLY A 255 3.53 -6.42 -6.68
CA GLY A 255 4.30 -7.08 -5.63
C GLY A 255 4.01 -8.59 -5.54
N ILE A 256 2.75 -8.99 -5.72
CA ILE A 256 2.32 -10.39 -5.74
C ILE A 256 2.77 -11.10 -7.02
N ILE A 257 2.49 -10.53 -8.19
CA ILE A 257 2.76 -11.16 -9.48
C ILE A 257 4.28 -11.21 -9.76
N GLY A 258 5.00 -10.16 -9.36
CA GLY A 258 6.42 -9.95 -9.67
C GLY A 258 6.61 -9.22 -11.00
N SER A 259 7.43 -8.18 -10.97
CA SER A 259 7.71 -7.33 -12.14
C SER A 259 8.31 -8.07 -13.32
N ASP A 260 9.15 -9.09 -13.07
CA ASP A 260 9.81 -9.87 -14.13
C ASP A 260 8.81 -10.78 -14.86
N LYS A 261 7.84 -11.38 -14.16
CA LYS A 261 6.78 -12.17 -14.80
C LYS A 261 5.91 -11.33 -15.72
N ILE A 262 5.59 -10.11 -15.29
CA ILE A 262 4.83 -9.14 -16.09
C ILE A 262 5.63 -8.75 -17.33
N ALA A 263 6.92 -8.47 -17.18
CA ALA A 263 7.80 -8.14 -18.31
C ALA A 263 7.92 -9.29 -19.31
N MET A 264 8.00 -10.55 -18.84
CA MET A 264 8.00 -11.74 -19.70
C MET A 264 6.68 -11.86 -20.47
N PHE A 265 5.54 -11.70 -19.82
CA PHE A 265 4.23 -11.75 -20.46
C PHE A 265 4.08 -10.73 -21.60
N PHE A 266 4.53 -9.49 -21.38
CA PHE A 266 4.52 -8.49 -22.46
C PHE A 266 5.48 -8.82 -23.62
N ARG A 267 6.63 -9.42 -23.31
CA ARG A 267 7.57 -9.89 -24.35
C ARG A 267 6.99 -11.00 -25.20
N GLU A 268 6.29 -11.96 -24.58
CA GLU A 268 5.61 -13.04 -25.31
C GLU A 268 4.52 -12.50 -26.21
N ILE A 269 3.67 -11.58 -25.74
CA ILE A 269 2.65 -10.93 -26.59
C ILE A 269 3.30 -10.20 -27.76
N TYR A 270 4.39 -9.49 -27.54
CA TYR A 270 5.10 -8.79 -28.60
C TYR A 270 5.67 -9.76 -29.65
N ASN A 271 6.27 -10.87 -29.22
CA ASN A 271 6.77 -11.90 -30.13
C ASN A 271 5.66 -12.58 -30.92
N ILE A 272 4.54 -12.91 -30.29
CA ILE A 272 3.35 -13.46 -30.97
C ILE A 272 2.83 -12.46 -32.03
N ARG A 273 2.77 -11.17 -31.70
CA ARG A 273 2.35 -10.16 -32.66
C ARG A 273 3.27 -10.04 -33.85
N GLN A 274 4.59 -10.15 -33.67
CA GLN A 274 5.55 -10.18 -34.80
C GLN A 274 5.37 -11.43 -35.66
N PHE A 275 5.05 -12.58 -35.07
CA PHE A 275 4.77 -13.81 -35.81
C PHE A 275 3.53 -13.71 -36.69
N PHE A 276 2.49 -12.96 -36.30
CA PHE A 276 1.26 -12.77 -37.08
C PHE A 276 1.32 -11.59 -38.08
N LEU A 277 2.28 -10.68 -37.96
CA LEU A 277 2.39 -9.47 -38.79
C LEU A 277 3.58 -9.49 -39.74
N GLY A 278 4.47 -10.49 -39.65
CA GLY A 278 5.57 -10.78 -40.59
C GLY A 278 5.24 -11.98 -41.47
#